data_999c50a55ee03f97005ff4e17e003a67
#
_entry.id   999c50a55ee03f97005ff4e17e003a67
#
_cell.length_a   1.000
_cell.length_b   1.000
_cell.length_c   1.000
_cell.angle_alpha   90.00
_cell.angle_beta   90.00
_cell.angle_gamma   90.00
#
_symmetry.space_group_name_H-M   'P 1'
#
loop_
_entity.id
_entity.type
_entity.pdbx_description
1 polymer ?
#
loop_
_entity_poly.entity_id
_entity_poly.type
_entity_poly.pdbx_seq_one_letter_code
_entity_poly.pdbx_strand_id
1 'polypeptide(L)'
;MLLLNASGCLDALVTPGVAAELDAFVTKTVTPEPREGNPPVRIAEADHGMLNAIGLANPGRERFLAEQLPRLRELGVPLWVSVGGFCAADYADTCAALEDVAAIELNLSCPNVDEAADSAAEIVAACRSASDLPLFAKLSAAHPDIAAVARAVAAAGADGLSLINTLRGTALDRRLRPVLARGSGGLSGPALKPVALYAVSACHEATGLPIVGMGGVQTGRDALELVACGARHVALGTVLFADPGAPSRVRSELVAACADAGVADPDDAYGLAHGSSKSLESPARVTA
;
A
#
# COMPACT_ATOMS: atom_id res chain seq x y z
N MET A 1 -3.73 9.10 13.50
CA MET A 1 -3.27 8.56 12.19
C MET A 1 -1.89 7.94 12.33
N LEU A 2 -1.63 6.75 11.74
CA LEU A 2 -0.28 6.16 11.66
C LEU A 2 0.34 6.45 10.29
N LEU A 3 1.67 6.63 10.25
CA LEU A 3 2.46 6.75 9.03
C LEU A 3 3.30 5.47 8.86
N LEU A 4 3.09 4.75 7.76
CA LEU A 4 3.74 3.49 7.43
C LEU A 4 4.56 3.63 6.13
N ASN A 5 5.33 2.58 5.79
CA ASN A 5 5.81 2.39 4.41
C ASN A 5 4.85 1.50 3.61
N ALA A 6 4.76 1.72 2.31
CA ALA A 6 4.16 0.73 1.41
C ALA A 6 5.08 -0.50 1.31
N SER A 7 4.50 -1.70 1.34
CA SER A 7 5.24 -2.97 1.27
C SER A 7 6.26 -2.99 0.13
N GLY A 8 7.50 -3.34 0.44
CA GLY A 8 8.60 -3.45 -0.51
C GLY A 8 9.25 -2.14 -0.96
N CYS A 9 8.85 -0.99 -0.40
CA CYS A 9 9.47 0.31 -0.70
C CYS A 9 10.57 0.71 0.29
N LEU A 10 10.82 -0.10 1.30
CA LEU A 10 11.87 0.10 2.29
C LEU A 10 12.41 -1.26 2.73
N ASP A 11 13.74 -1.37 2.90
CA ASP A 11 14.38 -2.49 3.58
C ASP A 11 14.87 -2.02 4.95
N ALA A 12 14.12 -2.36 5.99
CA ALA A 12 14.40 -1.92 7.35
C ALA A 12 15.70 -2.51 7.93
N LEU A 13 16.17 -3.65 7.42
CA LEU A 13 17.44 -4.24 7.84
C LEU A 13 18.66 -3.51 7.23
N VAL A 14 18.45 -2.81 6.10
CA VAL A 14 19.47 -1.98 5.43
C VAL A 14 19.38 -0.53 5.91
N THR A 15 18.17 -0.02 6.14
CA THR A 15 17.93 1.37 6.54
C THR A 15 17.12 1.44 7.84
N PRO A 16 17.65 0.93 8.97
CA PRO A 16 16.89 0.86 10.23
C PRO A 16 16.50 2.25 10.76
N GLY A 17 17.32 3.28 10.50
CA GLY A 17 17.02 4.65 10.91
C GLY A 17 15.77 5.21 10.24
N VAL A 18 15.53 4.90 8.97
CA VAL A 18 14.30 5.32 8.26
C VAL A 18 13.08 4.55 8.77
N ALA A 19 13.25 3.25 9.04
CA ALA A 19 12.16 2.43 9.59
C ALA A 19 11.74 2.92 11.00
N ALA A 20 12.68 3.37 11.82
CA ALA A 20 12.42 3.90 13.16
C ALA A 20 11.62 5.22 13.17
N GLU A 21 11.55 5.94 12.05
CA GLU A 21 10.73 7.14 11.90
C GLU A 21 9.27 6.84 11.55
N LEU A 22 8.93 5.58 11.28
CA LEU A 22 7.58 5.13 10.99
C LEU A 22 6.85 4.70 12.26
N ASP A 23 5.52 4.79 12.27
CA ASP A 23 4.69 4.29 13.38
C ASP A 23 4.47 2.77 13.31
N ALA A 24 4.59 2.19 12.11
CA ALA A 24 4.62 0.76 11.86
C ALA A 24 5.38 0.49 10.55
N PHE A 25 6.07 -0.65 10.49
CA PHE A 25 6.81 -1.07 9.31
C PHE A 25 6.13 -2.25 8.62
N VAL A 26 5.86 -2.10 7.32
CA VAL A 26 5.29 -3.16 6.48
C VAL A 26 6.42 -3.86 5.71
N THR A 27 6.56 -5.17 5.91
CA THR A 27 7.64 -5.95 5.29
C THR A 27 7.47 -6.06 3.77
N LYS A 28 8.53 -6.48 3.07
CA LYS A 28 8.40 -7.02 1.72
C LYS A 28 7.46 -8.21 1.73
N THR A 29 6.62 -8.34 0.70
CA THR A 29 5.71 -9.49 0.56
C THR A 29 6.49 -10.80 0.58
N VAL A 30 6.06 -11.71 1.46
CA VAL A 30 6.61 -13.05 1.65
C VAL A 30 5.70 -14.05 0.93
N THR A 31 6.29 -14.97 0.15
CA THR A 31 5.60 -16.08 -0.51
C THR A 31 6.03 -17.42 0.11
N PRO A 32 5.26 -18.51 -0.05
CA PRO A 32 5.66 -19.81 0.50
C PRO A 32 7.10 -20.20 0.14
N GLU A 33 7.39 -20.20 -1.16
CA GLU A 33 8.71 -20.52 -1.69
C GLU A 33 9.55 -19.27 -1.97
N PRO A 34 10.90 -19.37 -1.94
CA PRO A 34 11.79 -18.28 -2.33
C PRO A 34 11.60 -17.92 -3.81
N ARG A 35 11.72 -16.63 -4.09
CA ARG A 35 11.62 -16.10 -5.46
C ARG A 35 12.79 -15.17 -5.77
N GLU A 36 13.45 -15.42 -6.89
CA GLU A 36 14.50 -14.52 -7.41
C GLU A 36 13.89 -13.24 -8.01
N GLY A 37 12.62 -13.31 -8.42
CA GLY A 37 11.93 -12.25 -9.14
C GLY A 37 12.21 -12.27 -10.64
N ASN A 38 11.84 -11.19 -11.31
CA ASN A 38 12.02 -11.05 -12.76
C ASN A 38 13.48 -10.73 -13.12
N PRO A 39 13.91 -11.00 -14.36
CA PRO A 39 15.23 -10.55 -14.84
C PRO A 39 15.32 -9.01 -14.89
N PRO A 40 16.51 -8.41 -14.78
CA PRO A 40 16.70 -6.97 -15.00
C PRO A 40 16.43 -6.63 -16.49
N VAL A 41 15.99 -5.39 -16.81
CA VAL A 41 15.71 -4.21 -15.98
C VAL A 41 14.38 -4.39 -15.24
N ARG A 42 14.37 -4.19 -13.91
CA ARG A 42 13.20 -4.39 -13.04
C ARG A 42 12.54 -3.09 -12.59
N ILE A 43 13.25 -1.96 -12.71
CA ILE A 43 12.81 -0.63 -12.30
C ILE A 43 13.17 0.34 -13.39
N ALA A 44 12.28 1.28 -13.69
CA ALA A 44 12.50 2.37 -14.61
C ALA A 44 11.77 3.62 -14.14
N GLU A 45 12.37 4.79 -14.37
CA GLU A 45 11.67 6.05 -14.22
C GLU A 45 10.60 6.19 -15.30
N ALA A 46 9.52 6.85 -14.95
CA ALA A 46 8.44 7.25 -15.84
C ALA A 46 8.07 8.70 -15.53
N ASP A 47 7.43 9.38 -16.47
CA ASP A 47 6.93 10.73 -16.26
C ASP A 47 6.02 10.75 -15.01
N HIS A 48 6.37 11.58 -14.03
CA HIS A 48 5.67 11.71 -12.77
C HIS A 48 5.53 10.42 -11.93
N GLY A 49 6.51 9.50 -12.04
CA GLY A 49 6.46 8.25 -11.28
C GLY A 49 7.58 7.27 -11.59
N MET A 50 7.32 6.03 -11.24
CA MET A 50 8.24 4.92 -11.40
C MET A 50 7.48 3.67 -11.85
N LEU A 51 8.09 2.89 -12.72
CA LEU A 51 7.65 1.56 -13.09
C LEU A 51 8.50 0.51 -12.39
N ASN A 52 7.88 -0.53 -11.84
CA ASN A 52 8.58 -1.67 -11.28
C ASN A 52 8.00 -3.00 -11.79
N ALA A 53 8.87 -3.96 -12.03
CA ALA A 53 8.55 -5.33 -12.38
C ALA A 53 9.42 -6.29 -11.57
N ILE A 54 9.34 -6.21 -10.24
CA ILE A 54 10.22 -6.97 -9.31
C ILE A 54 9.94 -8.47 -9.37
N GLY A 55 8.69 -8.90 -9.53
CA GLY A 55 8.31 -10.31 -9.59
C GLY A 55 8.31 -11.01 -8.24
N LEU A 56 7.96 -10.28 -7.16
CA LEU A 56 7.90 -10.77 -5.78
C LEU A 56 9.22 -11.38 -5.26
N ALA A 57 10.39 -10.85 -5.64
CA ALA A 57 11.66 -11.30 -5.10
C ALA A 57 11.63 -11.27 -3.56
N ASN A 58 11.82 -12.45 -2.91
CA ASN A 58 11.77 -12.62 -1.46
C ASN A 58 12.40 -13.97 -1.06
N PRO A 59 12.79 -14.15 0.22
CA PRO A 59 13.50 -15.35 0.67
C PRO A 59 12.63 -16.60 0.83
N GLY A 60 11.30 -16.49 0.69
CA GLY A 60 10.35 -17.51 1.07
C GLY A 60 10.00 -17.51 2.56
N ARG A 61 8.89 -18.15 2.92
CA ARG A 61 8.33 -18.16 4.27
C ARG A 61 9.31 -18.71 5.31
N GLU A 62 9.88 -19.87 5.07
CA GLU A 62 10.75 -20.53 6.05
C GLU A 62 11.95 -19.65 6.43
N ARG A 63 12.65 -19.16 5.43
CA ARG A 63 13.82 -18.29 5.66
C ARG A 63 13.44 -16.94 6.25
N PHE A 64 12.31 -16.36 5.83
CA PHE A 64 11.80 -15.13 6.43
C PHE A 64 11.55 -15.30 7.93
N LEU A 65 10.83 -16.36 8.33
CA LEU A 65 10.52 -16.65 9.73
C LEU A 65 11.75 -16.93 10.57
N ALA A 66 12.71 -17.69 10.03
CA ALA A 66 13.91 -18.09 10.76
C ALA A 66 14.97 -16.99 10.87
N GLU A 67 15.16 -16.17 9.83
CA GLU A 67 16.31 -15.26 9.74
C GLU A 67 15.91 -13.77 9.77
N GLN A 68 14.82 -13.38 9.09
CA GLN A 68 14.49 -11.97 8.92
C GLN A 68 13.54 -11.45 10.00
N LEU A 69 12.47 -12.17 10.30
CA LEU A 69 11.47 -11.74 11.28
C LEU A 69 12.06 -11.47 12.66
N PRO A 70 12.96 -12.32 13.25
CA PRO A 70 13.59 -12.00 14.52
C PRO A 70 14.37 -10.69 14.50
N ARG A 71 15.14 -10.44 13.45
CA ARG A 71 15.92 -9.21 13.28
C ARG A 71 15.05 -7.96 13.11
N LEU A 72 13.92 -8.11 12.41
CA LEU A 72 12.96 -7.01 12.24
C LEU A 72 12.28 -6.64 13.56
N ARG A 73 12.02 -7.62 14.43
CA ARG A 73 11.49 -7.38 15.79
C ARG A 73 12.45 -6.57 16.67
N GLU A 74 13.76 -6.73 16.50
CA GLU A 74 14.78 -5.97 17.24
C GLU A 74 14.76 -4.46 16.92
N LEU A 75 14.10 -4.05 15.82
CA LEU A 75 13.96 -2.62 15.47
C LEU A 75 13.03 -1.86 16.42
N GLY A 76 12.19 -2.56 17.18
CA GLY A 76 11.28 -1.95 18.16
C GLY A 76 10.11 -1.17 17.53
N VAL A 77 9.89 -1.32 16.21
CA VAL A 77 8.77 -0.72 15.47
C VAL A 77 7.69 -1.79 15.28
N PRO A 78 6.40 -1.48 15.49
CA PRO A 78 5.32 -2.43 15.21
C PRO A 78 5.42 -3.00 13.79
N LEU A 79 5.43 -4.33 13.67
CA LEU A 79 5.61 -5.01 12.38
C LEU A 79 4.28 -5.42 11.77
N TRP A 80 4.10 -5.09 10.51
CA TRP A 80 3.08 -5.65 9.63
C TRP A 80 3.76 -6.57 8.62
N VAL A 81 3.32 -7.80 8.50
CA VAL A 81 3.89 -8.75 7.54
C VAL A 81 3.03 -8.78 6.29
N SER A 82 3.61 -8.41 5.15
CA SER A 82 2.94 -8.54 3.85
C SER A 82 3.07 -9.97 3.34
N VAL A 83 1.94 -10.63 3.10
CA VAL A 83 1.83 -12.02 2.67
C VAL A 83 1.31 -12.08 1.24
N GLY A 84 1.89 -12.96 0.45
CA GLY A 84 1.47 -13.27 -0.91
C GLY A 84 1.51 -14.78 -1.18
N GLY A 85 0.76 -15.21 -2.17
CA GLY A 85 0.68 -16.62 -2.56
C GLY A 85 0.11 -16.76 -3.97
N PHE A 86 -0.14 -17.99 -4.39
CA PHE A 86 -0.66 -18.34 -5.72
C PHE A 86 -2.00 -19.07 -5.64
N CYS A 87 -2.41 -19.49 -4.42
CA CYS A 87 -3.70 -20.05 -4.09
C CYS A 87 -4.05 -19.70 -2.63
N ALA A 88 -5.31 -19.85 -2.22
CA ALA A 88 -5.78 -19.50 -0.88
C ALA A 88 -5.01 -20.23 0.24
N ALA A 89 -4.61 -21.48 0.02
CA ALA A 89 -3.82 -22.26 0.98
C ALA A 89 -2.44 -21.65 1.25
N ASP A 90 -1.76 -21.12 0.23
CA ASP A 90 -0.46 -20.45 0.38
C ASP A 90 -0.50 -19.29 1.37
N TYR A 91 -1.56 -18.46 1.25
CA TYR A 91 -1.78 -17.33 2.15
C TYR A 91 -2.12 -17.82 3.56
N ALA A 92 -3.06 -18.76 3.68
CA ALA A 92 -3.53 -19.29 4.96
C ALA A 92 -2.38 -19.94 5.75
N ASP A 93 -1.55 -20.78 5.11
CA ASP A 93 -0.41 -21.43 5.73
C ASP A 93 0.64 -20.41 6.22
N THR A 94 0.82 -19.32 5.47
CA THR A 94 1.75 -18.27 5.88
C THR A 94 1.17 -17.47 7.04
N CYS A 95 -0.13 -17.14 7.01
CA CYS A 95 -0.81 -16.45 8.12
C CYS A 95 -0.79 -17.28 9.41
N ALA A 96 -1.00 -18.60 9.33
CA ALA A 96 -0.98 -19.52 10.47
C ALA A 96 0.41 -19.59 11.15
N ALA A 97 1.49 -19.35 10.38
CA ALA A 97 2.85 -19.41 10.89
C ALA A 97 3.35 -18.06 11.49
N LEU A 98 2.53 -17.00 11.43
CA LEU A 98 2.90 -15.69 11.96
C LEU A 98 2.39 -15.52 13.38
N GLU A 99 3.31 -15.16 14.27
CA GLU A 99 3.05 -14.82 15.67
C GLU A 99 3.73 -13.49 16.00
N ASP A 100 3.28 -12.79 17.04
CA ASP A 100 3.89 -11.56 17.58
C ASP A 100 4.17 -10.48 16.51
N VAL A 101 3.21 -10.27 15.60
CA VAL A 101 3.20 -9.16 14.65
C VAL A 101 1.94 -8.31 14.86
N ALA A 102 2.01 -7.02 14.53
CA ALA A 102 0.91 -6.11 14.77
C ALA A 102 -0.26 -6.30 13.80
N ALA A 103 0.01 -6.72 12.56
CA ALA A 103 -1.00 -7.03 11.54
C ALA A 103 -0.39 -7.82 10.37
N ILE A 104 -1.28 -8.38 9.54
CA ILE A 104 -0.95 -9.01 8.27
C ILE A 104 -1.54 -8.18 7.13
N GLU A 105 -0.73 -7.81 6.14
CA GLU A 105 -1.19 -7.23 4.87
C GLU A 105 -1.26 -8.32 3.81
N LEU A 106 -2.46 -8.69 3.37
CA LEU A 106 -2.67 -9.67 2.29
C LEU A 106 -2.50 -8.99 0.93
N ASN A 107 -1.44 -9.28 0.20
CA ASN A 107 -1.18 -8.72 -1.12
C ASN A 107 -1.98 -9.47 -2.20
N LEU A 108 -3.26 -9.11 -2.36
CA LEU A 108 -4.23 -9.80 -3.22
C LEU A 108 -4.14 -9.42 -4.70
N SER A 109 -3.35 -8.41 -5.03
CA SER A 109 -3.25 -7.90 -6.39
C SER A 109 -1.83 -7.46 -6.70
N CYS A 110 -1.01 -8.37 -7.17
CA CYS A 110 0.29 -8.03 -7.71
C CYS A 110 0.22 -7.98 -9.24
N PRO A 111 0.30 -6.78 -9.88
CA PRO A 111 0.24 -6.68 -11.35
C PRO A 111 1.43 -7.34 -12.05
N ASN A 112 2.42 -7.80 -11.29
CA ASN A 112 3.63 -8.47 -11.77
C ASN A 112 3.55 -10.01 -11.70
N VAL A 113 2.41 -10.56 -11.24
CA VAL A 113 2.17 -12.01 -11.12
C VAL A 113 0.79 -12.31 -11.69
N ASP A 114 0.74 -13.01 -12.80
CA ASP A 114 -0.49 -13.34 -13.54
C ASP A 114 -1.18 -14.63 -13.00
N GLU A 115 -0.91 -15.07 -11.77
CA GLU A 115 -1.13 -16.45 -11.33
C GLU A 115 -2.14 -16.63 -10.17
N ALA A 116 -2.88 -15.60 -9.74
CA ALA A 116 -3.87 -15.78 -8.67
C ALA A 116 -5.16 -16.39 -9.23
N ALA A 117 -5.37 -17.67 -8.96
CA ALA A 117 -6.57 -18.40 -9.42
C ALA A 117 -7.80 -18.15 -8.52
N ASP A 118 -7.59 -17.80 -7.24
CA ASP A 118 -8.65 -17.66 -6.25
C ASP A 118 -9.16 -16.22 -6.14
N SER A 119 -10.43 -16.04 -5.85
CA SER A 119 -10.98 -14.71 -5.60
C SER A 119 -10.38 -14.08 -4.33
N ALA A 120 -10.31 -12.76 -4.28
CA ALA A 120 -9.81 -12.03 -3.12
C ALA A 120 -10.57 -12.42 -1.82
N ALA A 121 -11.88 -12.64 -1.91
CA ALA A 121 -12.72 -13.03 -0.77
C ALA A 121 -12.39 -14.45 -0.26
N GLU A 122 -12.14 -15.41 -1.16
CA GLU A 122 -11.76 -16.79 -0.79
C GLU A 122 -10.42 -16.81 -0.06
N ILE A 123 -9.44 -16.02 -0.53
CA ILE A 123 -8.14 -15.88 0.13
C ILE A 123 -8.31 -15.29 1.53
N VAL A 124 -9.08 -14.20 1.67
CA VAL A 124 -9.32 -13.58 2.99
C VAL A 124 -10.01 -14.55 3.95
N ALA A 125 -11.05 -15.29 3.49
CA ALA A 125 -11.75 -16.27 4.31
C ALA A 125 -10.83 -17.39 4.80
N ALA A 126 -9.95 -17.90 3.93
CA ALA A 126 -8.95 -18.90 4.30
C ALA A 126 -7.95 -18.36 5.33
N CYS A 127 -7.44 -17.13 5.14
CA CYS A 127 -6.54 -16.49 6.09
C CYS A 127 -7.21 -16.22 7.43
N ARG A 128 -8.48 -15.77 7.43
CA ARG A 128 -9.24 -15.55 8.67
C ARG A 128 -9.44 -16.83 9.46
N SER A 129 -9.67 -17.94 8.76
CA SER A 129 -9.80 -19.26 9.42
C SER A 129 -8.47 -19.75 10.01
N ALA A 130 -7.35 -19.26 9.55
CA ALA A 130 -5.99 -19.68 9.93
C ALA A 130 -5.30 -18.76 10.95
N SER A 131 -5.81 -17.53 11.19
CA SER A 131 -5.15 -16.54 12.05
C SER A 131 -6.16 -15.57 12.66
N ASP A 132 -5.96 -15.23 13.94
CA ASP A 132 -6.72 -14.21 14.67
C ASP A 132 -6.07 -12.81 14.59
N LEU A 133 -4.90 -12.68 13.96
CA LEU A 133 -4.21 -11.41 13.77
C LEU A 133 -5.05 -10.46 12.89
N PRO A 134 -4.91 -9.13 13.07
CA PRO A 134 -5.56 -8.16 12.18
C PRO A 134 -5.16 -8.38 10.71
N LEU A 135 -6.15 -8.53 9.81
CA LEU A 135 -5.98 -8.77 8.39
C LEU A 135 -6.35 -7.54 7.56
N PHE A 136 -5.39 -6.99 6.84
CA PHE A 136 -5.58 -5.88 5.90
C PHE A 136 -5.49 -6.38 4.46
N ALA A 137 -6.59 -6.28 3.71
CA ALA A 137 -6.64 -6.68 2.30
C ALA A 137 -6.08 -5.57 1.41
N LYS A 138 -4.94 -5.84 0.73
CA LYS A 138 -4.35 -4.88 -0.21
C LYS A 138 -4.90 -5.09 -1.61
N LEU A 139 -5.64 -4.07 -2.08
CA LEU A 139 -6.36 -4.09 -3.34
C LEU A 139 -5.71 -3.20 -4.41
N SER A 140 -6.00 -3.52 -5.66
CA SER A 140 -5.62 -2.70 -6.82
C SER A 140 -6.82 -1.94 -7.37
N ALA A 141 -6.61 -0.67 -7.72
CA ALA A 141 -7.60 0.13 -8.43
C ALA A 141 -7.74 -0.26 -9.93
N ALA A 142 -7.09 -1.33 -10.37
CA ALA A 142 -7.28 -1.89 -11.71
C ALA A 142 -8.64 -2.60 -11.87
N HIS A 143 -9.29 -3.00 -10.77
CA HIS A 143 -10.62 -3.60 -10.83
C HIS A 143 -11.67 -2.52 -11.15
N PRO A 144 -12.60 -2.78 -12.10
CA PRO A 144 -13.61 -1.79 -12.50
C PRO A 144 -14.52 -1.31 -11.36
N ASP A 145 -14.82 -2.19 -10.41
CA ASP A 145 -15.58 -1.91 -9.19
C ASP A 145 -14.77 -2.33 -7.96
N ILE A 146 -13.87 -1.46 -7.52
CA ILE A 146 -13.05 -1.70 -6.32
C ILE A 146 -13.91 -1.74 -5.05
N ALA A 147 -15.01 -1.02 -5.01
CA ALA A 147 -15.94 -1.00 -3.89
C ALA A 147 -16.64 -2.37 -3.71
N ALA A 148 -16.99 -3.06 -4.80
CA ALA A 148 -17.53 -4.42 -4.73
C ALA A 148 -16.49 -5.41 -4.19
N VAL A 149 -15.22 -5.31 -4.60
CA VAL A 149 -14.14 -6.13 -4.06
C VAL A 149 -13.93 -5.83 -2.57
N ALA A 150 -13.94 -4.56 -2.18
CA ALA A 150 -13.84 -4.16 -0.77
C ALA A 150 -14.96 -4.75 0.10
N ARG A 151 -16.22 -4.70 -0.37
CA ARG A 151 -17.36 -5.35 0.33
C ARG A 151 -17.17 -6.87 0.45
N ALA A 152 -16.69 -7.52 -0.61
CA ALA A 152 -16.48 -8.96 -0.62
C ALA A 152 -15.40 -9.40 0.39
N VAL A 153 -14.26 -8.70 0.43
CA VAL A 153 -13.19 -9.01 1.41
C VAL A 153 -13.58 -8.65 2.84
N ALA A 154 -14.36 -7.58 3.04
CA ALA A 154 -14.93 -7.24 4.35
C ALA A 154 -15.86 -8.34 4.86
N ALA A 155 -16.77 -8.83 4.02
CA ALA A 155 -17.68 -9.94 4.35
C ALA A 155 -16.91 -11.26 4.62
N ALA A 156 -15.75 -11.44 4.01
CA ALA A 156 -14.87 -12.59 4.20
C ALA A 156 -14.01 -12.52 5.47
N GLY A 157 -14.03 -11.40 6.22
CA GLY A 157 -13.35 -11.26 7.51
C GLY A 157 -12.08 -10.42 7.49
N ALA A 158 -11.87 -9.54 6.50
CA ALA A 158 -10.84 -8.53 6.57
C ALA A 158 -11.18 -7.48 7.65
N ASP A 159 -10.19 -7.11 8.46
CA ASP A 159 -10.30 -6.08 9.50
C ASP A 159 -10.02 -4.67 8.94
N GLY A 160 -9.39 -4.58 7.79
CA GLY A 160 -9.06 -3.32 7.12
C GLY A 160 -8.64 -3.51 5.66
N LEU A 161 -8.37 -2.37 5.01
CA LEU A 161 -7.96 -2.32 3.62
C LEU A 161 -6.63 -1.58 3.49
N SER A 162 -5.79 -1.98 2.52
CA SER A 162 -4.63 -1.22 2.05
C SER A 162 -4.87 -0.79 0.60
N LEU A 163 -4.96 0.51 0.34
CA LEU A 163 -5.36 1.09 -0.94
C LEU A 163 -4.39 2.21 -1.37
N ILE A 164 -3.77 2.11 -2.52
CA ILE A 164 -3.91 1.13 -3.60
C ILE A 164 -2.57 0.46 -3.92
N ASN A 165 -2.62 -0.72 -4.52
CA ASN A 165 -1.46 -1.30 -5.17
C ASN A 165 -1.13 -0.52 -6.47
N THR A 166 0.05 -0.75 -7.05
CA THR A 166 0.48 -0.13 -8.31
C THR A 166 -0.45 -0.52 -9.48
N LEU A 167 -0.58 0.36 -10.46
CA LEU A 167 -1.34 0.08 -11.70
C LEU A 167 -0.43 -0.39 -12.81
N ARG A 168 -0.93 -1.26 -13.68
CA ARG A 168 -0.15 -1.75 -14.83
C ARG A 168 0.16 -0.61 -15.80
N GLY A 169 1.42 -0.47 -16.17
CA GLY A 169 1.91 0.52 -17.11
C GLY A 169 3.12 0.04 -17.90
N THR A 170 3.49 0.78 -18.93
CA THR A 170 4.73 0.56 -19.68
C THR A 170 5.37 1.91 -20.04
N ALA A 171 6.68 1.90 -20.24
CA ALA A 171 7.42 3.01 -20.82
C ALA A 171 8.32 2.49 -21.95
N LEU A 172 8.58 3.34 -22.92
CA LEU A 172 9.36 2.99 -24.09
C LEU A 172 10.69 3.77 -24.09
N ASP A 173 11.75 3.12 -24.54
CA ASP A 173 13.03 3.77 -24.80
C ASP A 173 12.98 4.64 -26.08
N ARG A 174 14.09 5.33 -26.39
CA ARG A 174 14.19 6.16 -27.60
C ARG A 174 14.04 5.38 -28.93
N ARG A 175 14.12 4.04 -28.85
CA ARG A 175 13.95 3.14 -30.00
C ARG A 175 12.54 2.49 -29.99
N LEU A 176 11.61 3.02 -29.20
CA LEU A 176 10.24 2.57 -29.06
C LEU A 176 10.13 1.12 -28.53
N ARG A 177 11.07 0.68 -27.72
CA ARG A 177 11.04 -0.65 -27.10
C ARG A 177 10.75 -0.50 -25.59
N PRO A 178 10.05 -1.46 -24.97
CA PRO A 178 9.81 -1.44 -23.53
C PRO A 178 11.12 -1.36 -22.74
N VAL A 179 11.17 -0.46 -21.74
CA VAL A 179 12.35 -0.28 -20.87
C VAL A 179 12.50 -1.40 -19.84
N LEU A 180 11.38 -2.01 -19.41
CA LEU A 180 11.41 -3.14 -18.49
C LEU A 180 11.55 -4.46 -19.23
N ALA A 181 12.31 -5.40 -18.68
CA ALA A 181 12.53 -6.73 -19.27
C ALA A 181 11.23 -7.52 -19.51
N ARG A 182 10.20 -7.32 -18.65
CA ARG A 182 8.86 -7.94 -18.80
C ARG A 182 7.91 -7.16 -19.70
N GLY A 183 8.36 -6.08 -20.33
CA GLY A 183 7.56 -5.23 -21.20
C GLY A 183 6.63 -4.27 -20.47
N SER A 184 6.15 -4.63 -19.29
CA SER A 184 5.28 -3.82 -18.43
C SER A 184 5.60 -4.02 -16.97
N GLY A 185 5.08 -3.13 -16.10
CA GLY A 185 5.26 -3.21 -14.65
C GLY A 185 4.17 -2.45 -13.91
N GLY A 186 4.31 -2.35 -12.59
CA GLY A 186 3.46 -1.52 -11.76
C GLY A 186 3.91 -0.07 -11.78
N LEU A 187 3.04 0.84 -12.19
CA LEU A 187 3.23 2.28 -12.07
C LEU A 187 2.96 2.71 -10.63
N SER A 188 3.84 3.54 -10.09
CA SER A 188 3.73 4.19 -8.78
C SER A 188 4.22 5.63 -8.85
N GLY A 189 4.01 6.43 -7.80
CA GLY A 189 4.41 7.83 -7.72
C GLY A 189 3.25 8.81 -7.86
N PRO A 190 3.54 10.12 -7.99
CA PRO A 190 2.54 11.20 -7.93
C PRO A 190 1.36 11.05 -8.90
N ALA A 191 1.60 10.45 -10.08
CA ALA A 191 0.55 10.22 -11.07
C ALA A 191 -0.61 9.34 -10.55
N LEU A 192 -0.39 8.54 -9.50
CA LEU A 192 -1.45 7.69 -8.92
C LEU A 192 -2.34 8.40 -7.90
N LYS A 193 -1.98 9.59 -7.40
CA LYS A 193 -2.72 10.23 -6.31
C LYS A 193 -4.23 10.37 -6.58
N PRO A 194 -4.69 10.89 -7.74
CA PRO A 194 -6.13 11.01 -7.99
C PRO A 194 -6.87 9.67 -7.97
N VAL A 195 -6.21 8.60 -8.44
CA VAL A 195 -6.78 7.24 -8.44
C VAL A 195 -6.85 6.68 -7.02
N ALA A 196 -5.81 6.92 -6.20
CA ALA A 196 -5.80 6.52 -4.80
C ALA A 196 -6.87 7.22 -3.98
N LEU A 197 -7.04 8.54 -4.14
CA LEU A 197 -8.09 9.31 -3.48
C LEU A 197 -9.49 8.76 -3.80
N TYR A 198 -9.77 8.51 -5.09
CA TYR A 198 -11.04 7.90 -5.51
C TYR A 198 -11.26 6.52 -4.89
N ALA A 199 -10.26 5.64 -4.95
CA ALA A 199 -10.36 4.29 -4.45
C ALA A 199 -10.58 4.26 -2.92
N VAL A 200 -9.86 5.10 -2.16
CA VAL A 200 -10.04 5.25 -0.72
C VAL A 200 -11.44 5.73 -0.40
N SER A 201 -11.92 6.79 -1.09
CA SER A 201 -13.26 7.33 -0.93
C SER A 201 -14.35 6.28 -1.18
N ALA A 202 -14.30 5.60 -2.33
CA ALA A 202 -15.27 4.59 -2.71
C ALA A 202 -15.31 3.38 -1.75
N CYS A 203 -14.14 2.93 -1.28
CA CYS A 203 -14.06 1.80 -0.34
C CYS A 203 -14.46 2.21 1.08
N HIS A 204 -14.16 3.43 1.51
CA HIS A 204 -14.62 3.96 2.78
C HIS A 204 -16.15 4.00 2.85
N GLU A 205 -16.81 4.57 1.84
CA GLU A 205 -18.28 4.57 1.74
C GLU A 205 -18.88 3.15 1.70
N ALA A 206 -18.19 2.23 1.01
CA ALA A 206 -18.70 0.88 0.81
C ALA A 206 -18.61 -0.02 2.03
N THR A 207 -17.62 0.18 2.93
CA THR A 207 -17.31 -0.79 3.99
C THR A 207 -17.24 -0.18 5.39
N GLY A 208 -16.84 1.09 5.53
CA GLY A 208 -16.51 1.70 6.82
C GLY A 208 -15.28 1.10 7.52
N LEU A 209 -14.57 0.15 6.90
CA LEU A 209 -13.36 -0.44 7.46
C LEU A 209 -12.22 0.58 7.56
N PRO A 210 -11.29 0.43 8.52
CA PRO A 210 -10.08 1.24 8.54
C PRO A 210 -9.26 1.00 7.27
N ILE A 211 -8.76 2.09 6.67
CA ILE A 211 -8.00 2.06 5.41
C ILE A 211 -6.59 2.60 5.64
N VAL A 212 -5.58 1.88 5.15
CA VAL A 212 -4.24 2.42 4.92
C VAL A 212 -4.21 2.99 3.51
N GLY A 213 -4.26 4.32 3.39
CA GLY A 213 -4.20 5.02 2.11
C GLY A 213 -2.77 5.14 1.59
N MET A 214 -2.54 4.79 0.33
CA MET A 214 -1.25 4.93 -0.35
C MET A 214 -1.42 5.12 -1.85
N GLY A 215 -0.43 5.76 -2.47
CA GLY A 215 -0.40 6.05 -3.90
C GLY A 215 -0.25 7.54 -4.15
N GLY A 216 0.95 7.95 -4.55
CA GLY A 216 1.29 9.32 -4.92
C GLY A 216 1.57 10.28 -3.77
N VAL A 217 1.69 9.81 -2.54
CA VAL A 217 2.04 10.67 -1.39
C VAL A 217 3.47 11.17 -1.54
N GLN A 218 3.63 12.49 -1.62
CA GLN A 218 4.89 13.20 -1.67
C GLN A 218 5.04 14.16 -0.48
N THR A 219 3.93 14.73 -0.01
CA THR A 219 3.87 15.81 0.97
C THR A 219 2.88 15.49 2.09
N GLY A 220 2.93 16.28 3.18
CA GLY A 220 1.92 16.22 4.24
C GLY A 220 0.51 16.54 3.74
N ARG A 221 0.40 17.42 2.72
CA ARG A 221 -0.90 17.73 2.09
C ARG A 221 -1.49 16.51 1.39
N ASP A 222 -0.66 15.72 0.66
CA ASP A 222 -1.14 14.50 0.00
C ASP A 222 -1.62 13.47 1.03
N ALA A 223 -0.92 13.36 2.17
CA ALA A 223 -1.34 12.50 3.27
C ALA A 223 -2.69 12.94 3.85
N LEU A 224 -2.88 14.24 4.09
CA LEU A 224 -4.12 14.80 4.62
C LEU A 224 -5.30 14.59 3.65
N GLU A 225 -5.08 14.68 2.35
CA GLU A 225 -6.11 14.42 1.34
C GLU A 225 -6.60 12.97 1.37
N LEU A 226 -5.70 11.99 1.57
CA LEU A 226 -6.10 10.59 1.77
C LEU A 226 -6.93 10.41 3.04
N VAL A 227 -6.55 11.08 4.14
CA VAL A 227 -7.32 11.07 5.39
C VAL A 227 -8.70 11.68 5.18
N ALA A 228 -8.80 12.79 4.47
CA ALA A 228 -10.07 13.41 4.14
C ALA A 228 -10.98 12.50 3.30
N CYS A 229 -10.41 11.66 2.43
CA CYS A 229 -11.13 10.63 1.67
C CYS A 229 -11.49 9.38 2.49
N GLY A 230 -11.12 9.28 3.78
CA GLY A 230 -11.46 8.17 4.67
C GLY A 230 -10.32 7.19 4.97
N ALA A 231 -9.07 7.54 4.65
CA ALA A 231 -7.93 6.77 5.13
C ALA A 231 -7.69 7.00 6.63
N ARG A 232 -7.62 5.93 7.42
CA ARG A 232 -7.29 6.01 8.85
C ARG A 232 -5.78 6.12 9.09
N HIS A 233 -5.00 5.57 8.17
CA HIS A 233 -3.54 5.54 8.17
C HIS A 233 -3.03 5.85 6.76
N VAL A 234 -1.77 6.28 6.64
CA VAL A 234 -1.15 6.62 5.37
C VAL A 234 0.17 5.87 5.22
N ALA A 235 0.44 5.33 4.02
CA ALA A 235 1.73 4.70 3.74
C ALA A 235 2.51 5.41 2.63
N LEU A 236 3.79 5.61 2.89
CA LEU A 236 4.76 6.19 1.96
C LEU A 236 5.34 5.09 1.06
N GLY A 237 5.31 5.31 -0.24
CA GLY A 237 5.85 4.38 -1.25
C GLY A 237 7.07 4.94 -1.96
N THR A 238 6.90 5.30 -3.23
CA THR A 238 7.95 5.72 -4.15
C THR A 238 8.81 6.87 -3.62
N VAL A 239 8.26 7.77 -2.81
CA VAL A 239 8.98 8.89 -2.21
C VAL A 239 10.18 8.43 -1.37
N LEU A 240 10.11 7.26 -0.72
CA LEU A 240 11.18 6.73 0.13
C LEU A 240 12.45 6.36 -0.66
N PHE A 241 12.35 6.11 -1.96
CA PHE A 241 13.53 5.85 -2.81
C PHE A 241 14.32 7.11 -3.13
N ALA A 242 13.64 8.25 -3.24
CA ALA A 242 14.26 9.53 -3.58
C ALA A 242 14.64 10.33 -2.32
N ASP A 243 13.87 10.17 -1.25
CA ASP A 243 14.00 10.96 -0.02
C ASP A 243 13.84 10.04 1.21
N PRO A 244 14.94 9.53 1.76
CA PRO A 244 14.91 8.76 3.00
C PRO A 244 14.38 9.56 4.22
N GLY A 245 14.45 10.90 4.20
CA GLY A 245 13.88 11.78 5.22
C GLY A 245 12.38 12.06 5.07
N ALA A 246 11.73 11.46 4.08
CA ALA A 246 10.31 11.67 3.82
C ALA A 246 9.39 11.41 5.04
N PRO A 247 9.61 10.42 5.92
CA PRO A 247 8.75 10.24 7.08
C PRO A 247 8.69 11.47 7.98
N SER A 248 9.83 11.99 8.43
CA SER A 248 9.91 13.20 9.26
C SER A 248 9.40 14.44 8.54
N ARG A 249 9.77 14.61 7.27
CA ARG A 249 9.33 15.75 6.46
C ARG A 249 7.81 15.76 6.26
N VAL A 250 7.22 14.63 5.86
CA VAL A 250 5.76 14.52 5.65
C VAL A 250 5.01 14.77 6.94
N ARG A 251 5.50 14.31 8.11
CA ARG A 251 4.91 14.64 9.42
C ARG A 251 4.91 16.13 9.70
N SER A 252 6.05 16.80 9.45
CA SER A 252 6.16 18.25 9.66
C SER A 252 5.23 19.02 8.73
N GLU A 253 5.20 18.65 7.45
CA GLU A 253 4.31 19.28 6.46
C GLU A 253 2.83 19.00 6.73
N LEU A 254 2.49 17.87 7.35
CA LEU A 254 1.12 17.51 7.71
C LEU A 254 0.54 18.48 8.74
N VAL A 255 1.36 18.94 9.70
CA VAL A 255 0.95 19.96 10.67
C VAL A 255 0.56 21.26 9.96
N ALA A 256 1.38 21.71 9.00
CA ALA A 256 1.08 22.89 8.20
C ALA A 256 -0.18 22.70 7.34
N ALA A 257 -0.31 21.51 6.72
CA ALA A 257 -1.47 21.19 5.89
C ALA A 257 -2.78 21.15 6.69
N CYS A 258 -2.77 20.72 7.95
CA CYS A 258 -3.91 20.78 8.85
C CYS A 258 -4.31 22.24 9.13
N ALA A 259 -3.34 23.10 9.45
CA ALA A 259 -3.59 24.51 9.69
C ALA A 259 -4.19 25.22 8.46
N ASP A 260 -3.66 24.93 7.26
CA ASP A 260 -4.16 25.47 5.99
C ASP A 260 -5.58 24.97 5.67
N ALA A 261 -5.93 23.75 6.10
CA ALA A 261 -7.25 23.17 5.93
C ALA A 261 -8.25 23.60 7.03
N GLY A 262 -7.79 24.31 8.08
CA GLY A 262 -8.63 24.74 9.19
C GLY A 262 -9.02 23.62 10.14
N VAL A 263 -8.21 22.55 10.23
CA VAL A 263 -8.38 21.44 11.18
C VAL A 263 -7.26 21.43 12.22
N ALA A 264 -7.51 20.95 13.44
CA ALA A 264 -6.52 20.97 14.50
C ALA A 264 -5.48 19.84 14.33
N ASP A 265 -5.92 18.65 13.93
CA ASP A 265 -5.04 17.53 13.64
C ASP A 265 -5.58 16.66 12.48
N PRO A 266 -4.79 15.70 11.97
CA PRO A 266 -5.22 14.85 10.87
C PRO A 266 -6.48 14.01 11.15
N ASP A 267 -6.74 13.62 12.40
CA ASP A 267 -7.93 12.84 12.74
C ASP A 267 -9.22 13.66 12.61
N ASP A 268 -9.14 15.00 12.76
CA ASP A 268 -10.27 15.91 12.51
C ASP A 268 -10.61 16.01 11.01
N ALA A 269 -9.66 15.70 10.13
CA ALA A 269 -9.88 15.68 8.69
C ALA A 269 -10.51 14.37 8.20
N TYR A 270 -10.58 13.33 9.05
CA TYR A 270 -11.04 11.99 8.65
C TYR A 270 -12.44 12.01 8.05
N GLY A 271 -12.53 11.61 6.77
CA GLY A 271 -13.81 11.52 6.06
C GLY A 271 -14.45 12.87 5.68
N LEU A 272 -13.76 14.01 5.83
CA LEU A 272 -14.34 15.32 5.52
C LEU A 272 -14.76 15.46 4.04
N ALA A 273 -14.12 14.73 3.12
CA ALA A 273 -14.51 14.72 1.71
C ALA A 273 -15.90 14.11 1.45
N HIS A 274 -16.46 13.37 2.44
CA HIS A 274 -17.81 12.79 2.40
C HIS A 274 -18.86 13.69 3.09
N GLY A 275 -18.44 14.78 3.73
CA GLY A 275 -19.35 15.72 4.39
C GLY A 275 -20.28 16.38 3.39
N SER A 276 -21.57 16.45 3.74
CA SER A 276 -22.69 16.97 2.99
C SER A 276 -22.34 18.11 2.04
N SER A 277 -22.86 18.04 0.82
CA SER A 277 -22.91 19.11 -0.18
C SER A 277 -23.60 20.38 0.37
N LYS A 278 -22.95 21.07 1.31
CA LYS A 278 -23.28 22.45 1.63
C LYS A 278 -22.46 23.33 0.69
N SER A 279 -23.19 23.88 -0.31
CA SER A 279 -22.82 25.00 -1.17
C SER A 279 -21.30 25.11 -1.45
N LEU A 280 -20.88 24.47 -2.54
CA LEU A 280 -19.65 24.85 -3.23
C LEU A 280 -19.84 26.33 -3.66
N GLU A 281 -19.32 27.28 -2.90
CA GLU A 281 -18.98 28.57 -3.46
C GLU A 281 -18.02 28.28 -4.61
N SER A 282 -18.45 28.68 -5.81
CA SER A 282 -17.75 28.38 -7.07
C SER A 282 -16.29 28.83 -6.96
N PRO A 283 -15.29 27.95 -7.13
CA PRO A 283 -13.91 28.41 -7.12
C PRO A 283 -13.72 29.39 -8.27
N ALA A 284 -13.01 30.50 -7.97
CA ALA A 284 -12.65 31.48 -8.97
C ALA A 284 -12.10 30.80 -10.23
N ARG A 285 -12.63 31.22 -11.39
CA ARG A 285 -12.26 30.68 -12.71
C ARG A 285 -10.74 30.69 -12.85
N VAL A 286 -10.16 29.50 -13.02
CA VAL A 286 -8.80 29.38 -13.54
C VAL A 286 -8.85 29.89 -14.98
N THR A 287 -8.35 31.10 -15.21
CA THR A 287 -8.10 31.62 -16.56
C THR A 287 -6.93 30.85 -17.15
N ALA A 288 -7.13 30.36 -18.36
CA ALA A 288 -6.18 29.64 -19.18
C ALA A 288 -4.88 30.41 -19.45
#